data_240e4f5d1d79020b735a1cb4ad3910e9
#
_entry.id   240e4f5d1d79020b735a1cb4ad3910e9
#
_cell.length_a   1.000
_cell.length_b   1.000
_cell.length_c   1.000
_cell.angle_alpha   90.00
_cell.angle_beta   90.00
_cell.angle_gamma   90.00
#
_symmetry.space_group_name_H-M   'P 1'
#
loop_
_entity.id
_entity.type
_entity.pdbx_description
1 polymer ?
#
loop_
_entity_poly.entity_id
_entity_poly.type
_entity_poly.pdbx_seq_one_letter_code
_entity_poly.pdbx_strand_id
1 'polypeptide(L)'
;EEGLIEQDKKIIGYAHEEGKGIILVVNKWDLVEKDNKTQKEFSEKLRAELLFLSYAPILFVSAKTHQRVSKIMEVVKAVAETRTLRLSTSVLNEILRDAVLKNPPPTDKGKRLKIFYMTQVGIAPPTFAIFVNDEALMHFSYMRYLENRIRDYFIFEGTCLKFFFRERKGEDK
;
A
#
# COMPACT_ATOMS: atom_id res chain seq x y z
N GLU A 1 10.56 -17.47 18.03
CA GLU A 1 10.69 -18.92 17.98
C GLU A 1 9.81 -19.52 16.88
N GLU A 2 8.50 -19.35 16.88
CA GLU A 2 7.64 -19.77 15.76
C GLU A 2 7.44 -18.58 14.82
N GLY A 3 8.07 -18.14 13.97
CA GLY A 3 7.85 -17.03 13.03
C GLY A 3 6.37 -16.68 12.77
N LEU A 4 6.05 -16.28 11.57
CA LEU A 4 4.68 -15.98 11.15
C LEU A 4 3.92 -17.31 10.89
N ILE A 5 2.84 -17.55 11.63
CA ILE A 5 1.99 -18.73 11.43
C ILE A 5 0.83 -18.42 10.46
N GLU A 6 0.21 -19.46 9.91
CA GLU A 6 -0.91 -19.31 8.95
C GLU A 6 -2.10 -18.53 9.50
N GLN A 7 -2.37 -18.63 10.81
CA GLN A 7 -3.44 -17.87 11.45
C GLN A 7 -3.14 -16.37 11.47
N ASP A 8 -1.88 -15.98 11.72
CA ASP A 8 -1.47 -14.59 11.66
C ASP A 8 -1.67 -14.00 10.26
N LYS A 9 -1.26 -14.75 9.23
CA LYS A 9 -1.45 -14.34 7.83
C LYS A 9 -2.92 -14.11 7.49
N LYS A 10 -3.83 -14.96 7.97
CA LYS A 10 -5.27 -14.79 7.78
C LYS A 10 -5.81 -13.55 8.46
N ILE A 11 -5.45 -13.33 9.73
CA ILE A 11 -5.88 -12.12 10.48
C ILE A 11 -5.38 -10.85 9.80
N ILE A 12 -4.13 -10.85 9.40
CA ILE A 12 -3.51 -9.74 8.67
C ILE A 12 -4.20 -9.51 7.32
N GLY A 13 -4.53 -10.61 6.60
CA GLY A 13 -5.28 -10.56 5.35
C GLY A 13 -6.65 -9.89 5.51
N TYR A 14 -7.43 -10.28 6.51
CA TYR A 14 -8.72 -9.63 6.82
C TYR A 14 -8.56 -8.14 7.15
N ALA A 15 -7.55 -7.78 7.93
CA ALA A 15 -7.30 -6.37 8.24
C ALA A 15 -6.94 -5.55 6.98
N HIS A 16 -6.21 -6.15 6.04
CA HIS A 16 -5.88 -5.55 4.75
C HIS A 16 -7.12 -5.35 3.88
N GLU A 17 -7.94 -6.39 3.71
CA GLU A 17 -9.18 -6.36 2.91
C GLU A 17 -10.17 -5.32 3.45
N GLU A 18 -10.29 -5.22 4.78
CA GLU A 18 -11.09 -4.23 5.47
C GLU A 18 -10.51 -2.81 5.41
N GLY A 19 -9.33 -2.64 4.82
CA GLY A 19 -8.69 -1.34 4.69
C GLY A 19 -8.25 -0.72 6.02
N LYS A 20 -7.89 -1.54 7.00
CA LYS A 20 -7.39 -1.05 8.28
C LYS A 20 -5.96 -0.52 8.17
N GLY A 21 -5.56 0.35 9.08
CA GLY A 21 -4.15 0.67 9.28
C GLY A 21 -3.43 -0.52 9.91
N ILE A 22 -2.28 -0.89 9.38
CA ILE A 22 -1.56 -2.09 9.79
C ILE A 22 -0.13 -1.73 10.19
N ILE A 23 0.26 -2.19 11.38
CA ILE A 23 1.62 -2.12 11.91
C ILE A 23 2.00 -3.53 12.33
N LEU A 24 3.14 -4.01 11.87
CA LEU A 24 3.69 -5.30 12.27
C LEU A 24 4.57 -5.12 13.50
N VAL A 25 4.18 -5.70 14.63
CA VAL A 25 4.92 -5.61 15.88
C VAL A 25 5.55 -6.96 16.20
N VAL A 26 6.87 -7.05 16.08
CA VAL A 26 7.65 -8.23 16.46
C VAL A 26 8.03 -8.09 17.93
N ASN A 27 7.31 -8.81 18.79
CA ASN A 27 7.53 -8.78 20.24
C ASN A 27 8.56 -9.82 20.68
N LYS A 28 8.94 -9.78 21.97
CA LYS A 28 9.96 -10.64 22.58
C LYS A 28 11.33 -10.49 21.94
N TRP A 29 11.65 -9.29 21.44
CA TRP A 29 12.92 -9.01 20.78
C TRP A 29 14.15 -9.11 21.72
N ASP A 30 13.91 -9.18 23.04
CA ASP A 30 14.94 -9.45 24.07
C ASP A 30 15.48 -10.89 24.03
N LEU A 31 14.72 -11.85 23.47
CA LEU A 31 15.11 -13.26 23.37
C LEU A 31 15.94 -13.59 22.12
N VAL A 32 16.08 -12.65 21.21
CA VAL A 32 16.81 -12.85 19.95
C VAL A 32 18.27 -12.47 20.14
N GLU A 33 19.19 -13.37 19.83
CA GLU A 33 20.60 -13.03 19.70
C GLU A 33 20.80 -12.05 18.54
N LYS A 34 21.45 -10.93 18.86
CA LYS A 34 21.49 -9.77 17.95
C LYS A 34 22.89 -9.59 17.42
N ASP A 35 23.00 -9.62 16.10
CA ASP A 35 24.11 -9.02 15.37
C ASP A 35 23.61 -7.81 14.55
N ASN A 36 24.50 -7.17 13.81
CA ASN A 36 24.17 -5.99 13.01
C ASN A 36 23.21 -6.28 11.83
N LYS A 37 22.94 -7.56 11.52
CA LYS A 37 22.13 -7.99 10.37
C LYS A 37 20.80 -8.60 10.79
N THR A 38 20.69 -9.12 12.00
CA THR A 38 19.52 -9.88 12.49
C THR A 38 18.20 -9.17 12.26
N GLN A 39 18.11 -7.87 12.56
CA GLN A 39 16.87 -7.10 12.35
C GLN A 39 16.51 -6.98 10.87
N LYS A 40 17.51 -6.79 10.01
CA LYS A 40 17.32 -6.67 8.56
C LYS A 40 16.83 -7.99 7.96
N GLU A 41 17.50 -9.09 8.29
CA GLU A 41 17.16 -10.44 7.81
C GLU A 41 15.74 -10.83 8.25
N PHE A 42 15.36 -10.52 9.50
CA PHE A 42 14.00 -10.76 9.99
C PHE A 42 12.95 -9.93 9.23
N SER A 43 13.26 -8.66 8.96
CA SER A 43 12.40 -7.79 8.17
C SER A 43 12.24 -8.30 6.74
N GLU A 44 13.32 -8.71 6.09
CA GLU A 44 13.29 -9.26 4.73
C GLU A 44 12.47 -10.55 4.66
N LYS A 45 12.62 -11.44 5.63
CA LYS A 45 11.81 -12.66 5.74
C LYS A 45 10.31 -12.35 5.89
N LEU A 46 9.95 -11.44 6.79
CA LEU A 46 8.55 -11.00 6.96
C LEU A 46 7.99 -10.37 5.67
N ARG A 47 8.78 -9.54 4.99
CA ARG A 47 8.38 -8.93 3.71
C ARG A 47 8.17 -9.97 2.61
N ALA A 48 9.01 -11.00 2.56
CA ALA A 48 8.87 -12.10 1.59
C ALA A 48 7.60 -12.93 1.84
N GLU A 49 7.21 -13.12 3.10
CA GLU A 49 5.99 -13.85 3.45
C GLU A 49 4.70 -13.01 3.33
N LEU A 50 4.80 -11.68 3.45
CA LEU A 50 3.69 -10.73 3.43
C LEU A 50 3.83 -9.72 2.28
N LEU A 51 3.96 -10.19 1.06
CA LEU A 51 4.19 -9.35 -0.13
C LEU A 51 3.12 -8.26 -0.32
N PHE A 52 1.88 -8.53 0.06
CA PHE A 52 0.75 -7.59 -0.02
C PHE A 52 0.81 -6.47 1.03
N LEU A 53 1.70 -6.59 2.03
CA LEU A 53 1.89 -5.61 3.10
C LEU A 53 3.22 -4.86 3.00
N SER A 54 3.73 -4.66 1.81
CA SER A 54 4.99 -3.90 1.61
C SER A 54 4.96 -2.50 2.25
N TYR A 55 3.78 -1.93 2.43
CA TYR A 55 3.54 -0.62 3.02
C TYR A 55 3.49 -0.61 4.57
N ALA A 56 3.35 -1.77 5.23
CA ALA A 56 3.21 -1.81 6.68
C ALA A 56 4.56 -1.61 7.39
N PRO A 57 4.68 -0.68 8.35
CA PRO A 57 5.90 -0.54 9.16
C PRO A 57 6.10 -1.77 10.05
N ILE A 58 7.38 -2.11 10.30
CA ILE A 58 7.76 -3.21 11.18
C ILE A 58 8.47 -2.62 12.40
N LEU A 59 7.95 -2.93 13.59
CA LEU A 59 8.55 -2.55 14.87
C LEU A 59 9.04 -3.77 15.63
N PHE A 60 10.27 -3.72 16.11
CA PHE A 60 10.87 -4.73 16.97
C PHE A 60 10.89 -4.23 18.41
N VAL A 61 10.12 -4.88 19.27
CA VAL A 61 9.88 -4.45 20.65
C VAL A 61 10.10 -5.59 21.65
N SER A 62 10.28 -5.24 22.91
CA SER A 62 10.14 -6.19 24.03
C SER A 62 9.20 -5.60 25.07
N ALA A 63 8.04 -6.20 25.24
CA ALA A 63 7.10 -5.83 26.29
C ALA A 63 7.68 -6.12 27.68
N LYS A 64 8.51 -7.16 27.82
CA LYS A 64 9.15 -7.55 29.08
C LYS A 64 10.16 -6.52 29.56
N THR A 65 11.00 -6.01 28.66
CA THR A 65 12.06 -5.05 29.01
C THR A 65 11.65 -3.60 28.69
N HIS A 66 10.43 -3.37 28.23
CA HIS A 66 9.90 -2.08 27.74
C HIS A 66 10.68 -1.47 26.57
N GLN A 67 11.55 -2.26 25.90
CA GLN A 67 12.35 -1.79 24.79
C GLN A 67 11.45 -1.38 23.61
N ARG A 68 11.54 -0.11 23.19
CA ARG A 68 10.83 0.49 22.05
C ARG A 68 9.29 0.43 22.10
N VAL A 69 8.68 0.11 23.25
CA VAL A 69 7.23 0.04 23.40
C VAL A 69 6.58 1.41 23.17
N SER A 70 7.20 2.49 23.65
CA SER A 70 6.72 3.86 23.43
C SER A 70 6.61 4.24 21.95
N LYS A 71 7.46 3.70 21.09
CA LYS A 71 7.45 3.94 19.65
C LYS A 71 6.19 3.42 18.95
N ILE A 72 5.50 2.45 19.55
CA ILE A 72 4.23 1.92 18.97
C ILE A 72 3.23 3.06 18.81
N MET A 73 3.04 3.89 19.83
CA MET A 73 2.07 4.99 19.79
C MET A 73 2.46 6.11 18.81
N GLU A 74 3.76 6.34 18.63
CA GLU A 74 4.25 7.29 17.62
C GLU A 74 3.92 6.81 16.22
N VAL A 75 4.16 5.52 15.92
CA VAL A 75 3.85 4.93 14.61
C VAL A 75 2.34 4.83 14.40
N VAL A 76 1.54 4.51 15.43
CA VAL A 76 0.07 4.53 15.34
C VAL A 76 -0.44 5.90 14.92
N LYS A 77 0.07 6.99 15.51
CA LYS A 77 -0.29 8.36 15.13
C LYS A 77 0.08 8.66 13.70
N ALA A 78 1.31 8.35 13.28
CA ALA A 78 1.78 8.56 11.91
C ALA A 78 0.92 7.80 10.89
N VAL A 79 0.57 6.53 11.16
CA VAL A 79 -0.33 5.74 10.30
C VAL A 79 -1.73 6.33 10.27
N ALA A 80 -2.26 6.82 11.40
CA ALA A 80 -3.57 7.45 11.45
C ALA A 80 -3.62 8.74 10.59
N GLU A 81 -2.58 9.56 10.67
CA GLU A 81 -2.43 10.77 9.84
C GLU A 81 -2.34 10.41 8.35
N THR A 82 -1.51 9.44 8.00
CA THR A 82 -1.35 8.97 6.63
C THR A 82 -2.66 8.45 6.04
N ARG A 83 -3.48 7.76 6.83
CA ARG A 83 -4.79 7.25 6.40
C ARG A 83 -5.78 8.36 6.02
N THR A 84 -5.64 9.53 6.59
CA THR A 84 -6.52 10.69 6.34
C THR A 84 -5.94 11.67 5.33
N LEU A 85 -4.77 11.39 4.79
CA LEU A 85 -4.12 12.25 3.80
C LEU A 85 -5.01 12.43 2.57
N ARG A 86 -5.21 13.68 2.18
CA ARG A 86 -5.97 14.05 0.99
C ARG A 86 -5.06 14.72 -0.04
N LEU A 87 -5.01 14.13 -1.21
CA LEU A 87 -4.25 14.65 -2.34
C LEU A 87 -5.17 15.44 -3.27
N SER A 88 -4.64 16.52 -3.84
CA SER A 88 -5.37 17.29 -4.83
C SER A 88 -5.47 16.53 -6.16
N THR A 89 -6.57 16.72 -6.88
CA THR A 89 -6.79 16.13 -8.20
C THR A 89 -5.69 16.54 -9.20
N SER A 90 -5.19 17.77 -9.10
CA SER A 90 -4.09 18.26 -9.94
C SER A 90 -2.83 17.42 -9.78
N VAL A 91 -2.36 17.25 -8.56
CA VAL A 91 -1.17 16.46 -8.24
C VAL A 91 -1.33 14.99 -8.65
N LEU A 92 -2.50 14.39 -8.37
CA LEU A 92 -2.78 13.02 -8.80
C LEU A 92 -2.69 12.85 -10.33
N ASN A 93 -3.17 13.85 -11.10
CA ASN A 93 -3.12 13.78 -12.55
C ASN A 93 -1.73 14.08 -13.12
N GLU A 94 -0.87 14.82 -12.41
CA GLU A 94 0.54 14.95 -12.76
C GLU A 94 1.27 13.62 -12.61
N ILE A 95 1.07 12.92 -11.49
CA ILE A 95 1.63 11.59 -11.26
C ILE A 95 1.12 10.59 -12.31
N LEU A 96 -0.17 10.63 -12.60
CA LEU A 96 -0.80 9.76 -13.61
C LEU A 96 -0.19 9.99 -15.00
N ARG A 97 -0.01 11.25 -15.43
CA ARG A 97 0.62 11.58 -16.71
C ARG A 97 2.06 11.07 -16.78
N ASP A 98 2.86 11.31 -15.72
CA ASP A 98 4.23 10.80 -15.63
C ASP A 98 4.27 9.27 -15.70
N ALA A 99 3.37 8.59 -14.98
CA ALA A 99 3.27 7.15 -14.99
C ALA A 99 2.93 6.60 -16.38
N VAL A 100 1.93 7.17 -17.06
CA VAL A 100 1.51 6.75 -18.40
C VAL A 100 2.59 7.02 -19.45
N LEU A 101 3.36 8.11 -19.32
CA LEU A 101 4.49 8.41 -20.21
C LEU A 101 5.64 7.42 -20.04
N LYS A 102 5.96 7.05 -18.80
CA LYS A 102 7.06 6.11 -18.50
C LYS A 102 6.72 4.66 -18.87
N ASN A 103 5.49 4.26 -18.63
CA ASN A 103 5.01 2.93 -18.95
C ASN A 103 3.57 3.03 -19.49
N PRO A 104 3.41 3.11 -20.81
CA PRO A 104 2.09 3.20 -21.43
C PRO A 104 1.18 2.01 -21.08
N PRO A 105 -0.15 2.23 -20.93
CA PRO A 105 -1.09 1.17 -20.66
C PRO A 105 -1.03 0.05 -21.72
N PRO A 106 -1.22 -1.21 -21.30
CA PRO A 106 -1.19 -2.35 -22.22
C PRO A 106 -2.33 -2.28 -23.24
N THR A 107 -2.13 -2.95 -24.35
CA THR A 107 -3.16 -3.18 -25.37
C THR A 107 -3.63 -4.63 -25.24
N ASP A 108 -4.94 -4.85 -25.12
CA ASP A 108 -5.55 -6.18 -25.13
C ASP A 108 -6.47 -6.33 -26.35
N LYS A 109 -6.28 -7.41 -27.13
CA LYS A 109 -7.10 -7.73 -28.34
C LYS A 109 -7.30 -6.54 -29.29
N GLY A 110 -6.24 -5.75 -29.50
CA GLY A 110 -6.29 -4.56 -30.35
C GLY A 110 -6.94 -3.32 -29.73
N LYS A 111 -7.48 -3.42 -28.51
CA LYS A 111 -8.02 -2.28 -27.77
C LYS A 111 -6.98 -1.78 -26.77
N ARG A 112 -6.74 -0.48 -26.78
CA ARG A 112 -5.83 0.17 -25.83
C ARG A 112 -6.58 0.78 -24.68
N LEU A 113 -6.13 0.50 -23.46
CA LEU A 113 -6.59 1.20 -22.26
C LEU A 113 -6.24 2.68 -22.37
N LYS A 114 -7.23 3.54 -22.22
CA LYS A 114 -7.06 4.99 -22.07
C LYS A 114 -7.44 5.38 -20.65
N ILE A 115 -6.57 6.08 -19.97
CA ILE A 115 -6.84 6.62 -18.64
C ILE A 115 -7.00 8.13 -18.80
N PHE A 116 -8.16 8.65 -18.42
CA PHE A 116 -8.50 10.05 -18.61
C PHE A 116 -8.03 10.93 -17.47
N TYR A 117 -8.37 10.54 -16.25
CA TYR A 117 -7.95 11.24 -15.02
C TYR A 117 -8.18 10.37 -13.79
N MET A 118 -7.62 10.81 -12.66
CA MET A 118 -7.77 10.19 -11.36
C MET A 118 -8.13 11.24 -10.32
N THR A 119 -8.97 10.88 -9.35
CA THR A 119 -9.32 11.72 -8.19
C THR A 119 -9.42 10.89 -6.94
N GLN A 120 -9.16 11.51 -5.78
CA GLN A 120 -9.37 10.84 -4.49
C GLN A 120 -10.81 11.05 -4.03
N VAL A 121 -11.52 9.95 -3.81
CA VAL A 121 -12.95 9.93 -3.44
C VAL A 121 -13.18 9.55 -1.98
N GLY A 122 -12.16 9.03 -1.30
CA GLY A 122 -12.27 8.63 0.11
C GLY A 122 -10.95 8.72 0.86
N ILE A 123 -11.08 8.69 2.18
CA ILE A 123 -9.99 8.60 3.16
C ILE A 123 -10.28 7.44 4.12
N ALA A 124 -9.25 6.97 4.83
CA ALA A 124 -9.35 5.93 5.86
C ALA A 124 -10.01 4.58 5.42
N PRO A 125 -9.56 3.93 4.34
CA PRO A 125 -8.30 4.13 3.64
C PRO A 125 -8.38 5.14 2.50
N PRO A 126 -7.22 5.71 2.05
CA PRO A 126 -7.18 6.53 0.85
C PRO A 126 -7.73 5.76 -0.35
N THR A 127 -8.74 6.33 -0.99
CA THR A 127 -9.51 5.68 -2.04
C THR A 127 -9.56 6.56 -3.27
N PHE A 128 -9.20 6.00 -4.42
CA PHE A 128 -9.05 6.71 -5.68
C PHE A 128 -10.02 6.18 -6.73
N ALA A 129 -10.65 7.07 -7.46
CA ALA A 129 -11.41 6.76 -8.65
C ALA A 129 -10.57 7.09 -9.88
N ILE A 130 -10.38 6.10 -10.75
CA ILE A 130 -9.65 6.22 -12.02
C ILE A 130 -10.66 6.09 -13.15
N PHE A 131 -10.71 7.11 -14.01
CA PHE A 131 -11.64 7.15 -15.12
C PHE A 131 -10.95 6.64 -16.38
N VAL A 132 -11.55 5.62 -16.99
CA VAL A 132 -11.01 4.86 -18.13
C VAL A 132 -12.03 4.75 -19.24
N ASN A 133 -11.58 4.34 -20.43
CA ASN A 133 -12.48 4.05 -21.57
C ASN A 133 -13.18 2.70 -21.46
N ASP A 134 -12.57 1.73 -20.78
CA ASP A 134 -13.10 0.37 -20.60
C ASP A 134 -12.43 -0.23 -19.36
N GLU A 135 -13.23 -0.57 -18.34
CA GLU A 135 -12.72 -1.14 -17.08
C GLU A 135 -12.10 -2.53 -17.26
N ALA A 136 -12.61 -3.31 -18.22
CA ALA A 136 -12.11 -4.66 -18.51
C ALA A 136 -10.66 -4.67 -19.03
N LEU A 137 -10.16 -3.56 -19.55
CA LEU A 137 -8.80 -3.41 -20.02
C LEU A 137 -7.79 -3.11 -18.89
N MET A 138 -8.27 -2.83 -17.67
CA MET A 138 -7.42 -2.55 -16.52
C MET A 138 -6.89 -3.85 -15.91
N HIS A 139 -5.69 -4.24 -16.27
CA HIS A 139 -5.01 -5.40 -15.70
C HIS A 139 -4.48 -5.10 -14.29
N PHE A 140 -4.55 -6.09 -13.41
CA PHE A 140 -4.05 -5.99 -12.05
C PHE A 140 -2.59 -5.53 -11.96
N SER A 141 -1.72 -5.99 -12.87
CA SER A 141 -0.31 -5.58 -12.89
C SER A 141 -0.14 -4.08 -13.16
N TYR A 142 -0.99 -3.51 -14.03
CA TYR A 142 -0.94 -2.08 -14.33
C TYR A 142 -1.50 -1.24 -13.17
N MET A 143 -2.55 -1.73 -12.51
CA MET A 143 -3.07 -1.12 -11.29
C MET A 143 -1.99 -1.07 -10.20
N ARG A 144 -1.26 -2.17 -9.98
CA ARG A 144 -0.13 -2.20 -9.02
C ARG A 144 0.98 -1.24 -9.41
N TYR A 145 1.26 -1.11 -10.69
CA TYR A 145 2.22 -0.12 -11.17
C TYR A 145 1.77 1.32 -10.80
N LEU A 146 0.51 1.67 -11.04
CA LEU A 146 -0.02 2.99 -10.67
C LEU A 146 0.00 3.21 -9.16
N GLU A 147 -0.35 2.20 -8.36
CA GLU A 147 -0.24 2.26 -6.91
C GLU A 147 1.20 2.55 -6.47
N ASN A 148 2.17 1.82 -7.00
CA ASN A 148 3.58 2.03 -6.68
C ASN A 148 4.02 3.45 -7.07
N ARG A 149 3.58 3.97 -8.22
CA ARG A 149 3.89 5.35 -8.64
C ARG A 149 3.34 6.38 -7.65
N ILE A 150 2.12 6.20 -7.14
CA ILE A 150 1.57 7.08 -6.10
C ILE A 150 2.40 6.99 -4.81
N ARG A 151 2.80 5.79 -4.41
CA ARG A 151 3.64 5.56 -3.22
C ARG A 151 5.06 6.12 -3.36
N ASP A 152 5.60 6.24 -4.57
CA ASP A 152 6.89 6.89 -4.82
C ASP A 152 6.85 8.41 -4.53
N TYR A 153 5.71 9.04 -4.74
CA TYR A 153 5.52 10.48 -4.49
C TYR A 153 5.02 10.78 -3.06
N PHE A 154 4.24 9.86 -2.49
CA PHE A 154 3.64 10.05 -1.18
C PHE A 154 3.81 8.82 -0.30
N ILE A 155 4.34 9.04 0.90
CA ILE A 155 4.52 7.98 1.89
C ILE A 155 3.15 7.63 2.49
N PHE A 156 2.54 6.54 1.99
CA PHE A 156 1.33 5.95 2.55
C PHE A 156 1.68 4.76 3.46
N GLU A 157 2.55 5.00 4.42
CA GLU A 157 2.99 3.97 5.35
C GLU A 157 1.84 3.50 6.25
N GLY A 158 1.74 2.20 6.45
CA GLY A 158 0.75 1.58 7.31
C GLY A 158 -0.68 1.54 6.76
N THR A 159 -0.95 2.05 5.55
CA THR A 159 -2.28 2.01 4.95
C THR A 159 -2.28 1.47 3.52
N CYS A 160 -3.28 0.63 3.21
CA CYS A 160 -3.55 0.23 1.83
C CYS A 160 -4.16 1.40 1.05
N LEU A 161 -4.02 1.36 -0.27
CA LEU A 161 -4.72 2.24 -1.19
C LEU A 161 -5.83 1.45 -1.88
N LYS A 162 -7.04 2.01 -1.96
CA LYS A 162 -8.15 1.41 -2.70
C LYS A 162 -8.36 2.14 -4.02
N PHE A 163 -8.63 1.36 -5.08
CA PHE A 163 -8.87 1.88 -6.42
C PHE A 163 -10.21 1.41 -6.94
N PHE A 164 -10.98 2.34 -7.50
CA PHE A 164 -12.19 2.05 -8.26
C PHE A 164 -12.00 2.54 -9.69
N PHE A 165 -12.47 1.76 -10.64
CA PHE A 165 -12.47 2.15 -12.03
C PHE A 165 -13.87 2.63 -12.41
N ARG A 166 -13.93 3.63 -13.27
CA ARG A 166 -15.17 4.19 -13.79
C ARG A 166 -15.03 4.39 -15.29
N GLU A 167 -15.92 3.78 -16.03
CA GLU A 167 -15.99 4.05 -17.46
C GLU A 167 -16.50 5.47 -17.71
N ARG A 168 -15.76 6.22 -18.50
CA ARG A 168 -16.22 7.43 -19.11
C ARG A 168 -16.58 7.10 -20.56
N LYS A 169 -17.86 7.04 -20.88
CA LYS A 169 -18.31 7.01 -22.29
C LYS A 169 -17.78 8.30 -22.92
N GLY A 170 -16.83 8.17 -23.85
CA GLY A 170 -16.39 9.30 -24.63
C GLY A 170 -17.61 9.84 -25.40
N GLU A 171 -17.86 11.12 -25.35
CA GLU A 171 -18.55 11.78 -26.44
C GLU A 171 -17.61 11.65 -27.63
N ASP A 172 -17.89 10.71 -28.53
CA ASP A 172 -17.28 10.68 -29.85
C ASP A 172 -17.65 12.00 -30.55
N LYS A 173 -16.68 12.90 -30.58
CA LYS A 173 -16.68 14.05 -31.48
C LYS A 173 -15.74 13.77 -32.62
#